data_8b707c65ff7d59b2fc35204e4c05f908
#
_entry.id   8b707c65ff7d59b2fc35204e4c05f908
#
_cell.length_a   1.000
_cell.length_b   1.000
_cell.length_c   1.000
_cell.angle_alpha   90.00
_cell.angle_beta   90.00
_cell.angle_gamma   90.00
#
_symmetry.space_group_name_H-M   'P 1'
#
loop_
_entity.id
_entity.type
_entity.pdbx_description
1 polymer ?
#
loop_
_entity_poly.entity_id
_entity_poly.type
_entity_poly.pdbx_seq_one_letter_code
_entity_poly.pdbx_strand_id
1 'polypeptide(L)'
;FRSNNDVDSAMRARVCAQLRDIEQRYNVRVLYACESGSRGWGFASPDSDYDVRFLYVHRPEWYLRVEAQRDVIELPIDDELDVCGWEWRKALGLLKGANPTFIEWLDSPVVYQEDETVVAELRALIPAWFSPLRARWHYYSMARKNFRGYLQGETVRLKKYFYVLRPLLAARWVEAGKGVPPMRFAELLAGSELCAPLRAEIDALLEIKQRAGEAEYGPKRPLLHAFLQSELVRGEVPPVLPDSREGNLKDLD
;
A
#
# COMPACT_ATOMS: atom_id res chain seq x y z
N PHE A 1 5.23 13.02 21.68
CA PHE A 1 5.85 12.60 20.42
C PHE A 1 4.81 12.77 19.32
N ARG A 2 4.95 13.77 18.42
CA ARG A 2 4.19 13.79 17.16
C ARG A 2 4.69 12.60 16.35
N SER A 3 3.79 11.71 15.94
CA SER A 3 4.16 10.62 15.05
C SER A 3 4.63 11.27 13.74
N ASN A 4 5.79 10.88 13.21
CA ASN A 4 6.31 11.35 11.91
C ASN A 4 5.37 11.02 10.73
N ASN A 5 4.24 10.39 11.01
CA ASN A 5 3.21 10.01 10.04
C ASN A 5 2.14 11.10 9.85
N ASP A 6 2.12 12.12 10.70
CA ASP A 6 1.17 13.23 10.55
C ASP A 6 1.59 14.09 9.35
N VAL A 7 0.70 14.22 8.40
CA VAL A 7 0.86 15.17 7.31
C VAL A 7 0.72 16.57 7.87
N ASP A 8 1.72 17.39 7.63
CA ASP A 8 1.69 18.78 8.05
C ASP A 8 0.51 19.55 7.40
N SER A 9 0.00 20.56 8.11
CA SER A 9 -1.21 21.28 7.70
C SER A 9 -1.08 21.99 6.34
N ALA A 10 0.11 22.50 6.03
CA ALA A 10 0.36 23.16 4.74
C ALA A 10 0.35 22.17 3.59
N MET A 11 0.99 21.01 3.75
CA MET A 11 0.97 19.94 2.77
C MET A 11 -0.45 19.37 2.60
N ARG A 12 -1.19 19.16 3.69
CA ARG A 12 -2.58 18.72 3.61
C ARG A 12 -3.44 19.71 2.80
N ALA A 13 -3.27 21.01 3.04
CA ALA A 13 -3.97 22.05 2.30
C ALA A 13 -3.59 22.03 0.81
N ARG A 14 -2.31 21.81 0.49
CA ARG A 14 -1.79 21.68 -0.88
C ARG A 14 -2.41 20.47 -1.59
N VAL A 15 -2.42 19.29 -0.95
CA VAL A 15 -3.06 18.08 -1.50
C VAL A 15 -4.54 18.31 -1.75
N CYS A 16 -5.27 18.86 -0.80
CA CYS A 16 -6.70 19.15 -0.97
C CYS A 16 -6.97 20.19 -2.09
N ALA A 17 -6.08 21.17 -2.26
CA ALA A 17 -6.19 22.12 -3.38
C ALA A 17 -5.97 21.41 -4.72
N GLN A 18 -5.01 20.51 -4.80
CA GLN A 18 -4.71 19.75 -6.01
C GLN A 18 -5.84 18.76 -6.37
N LEU A 19 -6.48 18.13 -5.38
CA LEU A 19 -7.64 17.29 -5.63
C LEU A 19 -8.81 18.10 -6.22
N ARG A 20 -9.06 19.31 -5.72
CA ARG A 20 -10.08 20.24 -6.30
C ARG A 20 -9.73 20.67 -7.74
N ASP A 21 -8.46 20.93 -8.03
CA ASP A 21 -8.01 21.24 -9.41
C ASP A 21 -8.25 20.04 -10.34
N ILE A 22 -7.95 18.83 -9.87
CA ILE A 22 -8.25 17.58 -10.60
C ILE A 22 -9.74 17.47 -10.91
N GLU A 23 -10.61 17.69 -9.93
CA GLU A 23 -12.06 17.63 -10.12
C GLU A 23 -12.53 18.60 -11.21
N GLN A 24 -12.03 19.83 -11.21
CA GLN A 24 -12.35 20.85 -12.20
C GLN A 24 -11.78 20.53 -13.58
N ARG A 25 -10.48 20.23 -13.63
CA ARG A 25 -9.74 20.02 -14.87
C ARG A 25 -10.20 18.78 -15.65
N TYR A 26 -10.50 17.68 -14.94
CA TYR A 26 -10.92 16.42 -15.55
C TYR A 26 -12.44 16.22 -15.54
N ASN A 27 -13.21 17.16 -14.96
CA ASN A 27 -14.65 17.06 -14.78
C ASN A 27 -15.07 15.75 -14.12
N VAL A 28 -14.44 15.44 -13.00
CA VAL A 28 -14.65 14.25 -12.17
C VAL A 28 -15.03 14.65 -10.75
N ARG A 29 -15.50 13.68 -9.96
CA ARG A 29 -15.68 13.82 -8.51
C ARG A 29 -14.74 12.84 -7.81
N VAL A 30 -13.95 13.33 -6.87
CA VAL A 30 -13.10 12.50 -6.00
C VAL A 30 -13.95 11.96 -4.87
N LEU A 31 -14.02 10.63 -4.75
CA LEU A 31 -14.79 9.94 -3.72
C LEU A 31 -13.96 9.59 -2.50
N TYR A 32 -12.67 9.34 -2.70
CA TYR A 32 -11.72 8.99 -1.65
C TYR A 32 -10.32 9.45 -2.04
N ALA A 33 -9.57 9.95 -1.09
CA ALA A 33 -8.14 10.23 -1.28
C ALA A 33 -7.38 9.97 0.01
N CYS A 34 -6.27 9.24 -0.09
CA CYS A 34 -5.46 8.82 1.04
C CYS A 34 -3.96 8.95 0.77
N GLU A 35 -3.19 8.84 1.83
CA GLU A 35 -1.75 8.65 1.77
C GLU A 35 -1.42 7.18 1.63
N SER A 36 -0.49 6.86 0.76
CA SER A 36 0.08 5.53 0.55
C SER A 36 1.57 5.52 0.95
N GLY A 37 2.34 4.54 0.47
CA GLY A 37 3.77 4.49 0.67
C GLY A 37 4.21 4.50 2.13
N SER A 38 5.38 5.07 2.38
CA SER A 38 6.02 5.03 3.71
C SER A 38 5.23 5.76 4.81
N ARG A 39 4.47 6.81 4.46
CA ARG A 39 3.59 7.53 5.39
C ARG A 39 2.36 6.71 5.74
N GLY A 40 1.70 6.13 4.75
CA GLY A 40 0.58 5.20 4.97
C GLY A 40 1.00 3.96 5.77
N TRP A 41 2.23 3.47 5.55
CA TRP A 41 2.77 2.34 6.30
C TRP A 41 3.22 2.69 7.72
N GLY A 42 3.39 3.98 8.04
CA GLY A 42 3.68 4.44 9.38
C GLY A 42 5.16 4.53 9.74
N PHE A 43 6.08 4.58 8.76
CA PHE A 43 7.51 4.74 9.01
C PHE A 43 8.20 5.77 8.10
N ALA A 44 7.50 6.84 7.75
CA ALA A 44 8.08 7.93 6.98
C ALA A 44 9.29 8.57 7.67
N SER A 45 10.25 9.01 6.87
CA SER A 45 11.31 9.95 7.26
C SER A 45 10.87 11.39 6.95
N PRO A 46 11.56 12.41 7.49
CA PRO A 46 11.21 13.81 7.22
C PRO A 46 11.22 14.17 5.73
N ASP A 47 12.09 13.53 4.94
CA ASP A 47 12.27 13.70 3.50
C ASP A 47 11.55 12.63 2.67
N SER A 48 10.63 11.86 3.25
CA SER A 48 9.80 10.92 2.49
C SER A 48 8.83 11.68 1.61
N ASP A 49 8.69 11.22 0.37
CA ASP A 49 7.68 11.70 -0.57
C ASP A 49 6.27 11.52 -0.01
N TYR A 50 5.34 12.27 -0.56
CA TYR A 50 3.91 12.13 -0.33
C TYR A 50 3.29 11.35 -1.48
N ASP A 51 2.77 10.17 -1.17
CA ASP A 51 2.17 9.24 -2.11
C ASP A 51 0.64 9.33 -2.06
N VAL A 52 0.07 10.35 -2.69
CA VAL A 52 -1.39 10.57 -2.70
C VAL A 52 -2.04 9.65 -3.70
N ARG A 53 -2.99 8.87 -3.24
CA ARG A 53 -3.80 7.96 -4.05
C ARG A 53 -5.27 8.30 -3.90
N PHE A 54 -6.02 8.32 -5.02
CA PHE A 54 -7.42 8.70 -4.96
C PHE A 54 -8.30 7.86 -5.90
N LEU A 55 -9.59 7.83 -5.56
CA LEU A 55 -10.65 7.20 -6.35
C LEU A 55 -11.57 8.30 -6.87
N TYR A 56 -11.93 8.22 -8.13
CA TYR A 56 -12.78 9.21 -8.76
C TYR A 56 -13.84 8.60 -9.68
N VAL A 57 -14.90 9.34 -9.89
CA VAL A 57 -15.99 8.98 -10.77
C VAL A 57 -16.19 10.08 -11.80
N HIS A 58 -16.47 9.69 -13.03
CA HIS A 58 -16.88 10.60 -14.09
C HIS A 58 -18.38 10.88 -14.06
N ARG A 59 -18.82 11.82 -14.88
CA ARG A 59 -20.23 12.02 -15.16
C ARG A 59 -20.78 10.85 -16.00
N PRO A 60 -22.09 10.57 -15.95
CA PRO A 60 -22.70 9.42 -16.66
C PRO A 60 -22.37 9.35 -18.14
N GLU A 61 -22.27 10.49 -18.82
CA GLU A 61 -21.98 10.55 -20.26
C GLU A 61 -20.61 9.94 -20.61
N TRP A 62 -19.67 9.96 -19.70
CA TRP A 62 -18.35 9.34 -19.89
C TRP A 62 -18.48 7.81 -20.03
N TYR A 63 -19.34 7.20 -19.24
CA TYR A 63 -19.58 5.75 -19.22
C TYR A 63 -20.34 5.24 -20.44
N LEU A 64 -21.02 6.12 -21.16
CA LEU A 64 -21.80 5.79 -22.36
C LEU A 64 -20.99 5.88 -23.65
N ARG A 65 -19.71 6.19 -23.59
CA ARG A 65 -18.83 6.29 -24.76
C ARG A 65 -18.55 4.91 -25.33
N VAL A 66 -18.49 4.83 -26.67
CA VAL A 66 -18.18 3.59 -27.39
C VAL A 66 -16.70 3.21 -27.20
N GLU A 67 -15.82 4.18 -27.24
CA GLU A 67 -14.38 3.95 -27.08
C GLU A 67 -13.98 3.92 -25.60
N ALA A 68 -13.11 2.95 -25.26
CA ALA A 68 -12.51 2.90 -23.93
C ALA A 68 -11.71 4.16 -23.65
N GLN A 69 -11.95 4.76 -22.51
CA GLN A 69 -11.24 5.96 -22.05
C GLN A 69 -10.17 5.59 -21.03
N ARG A 70 -9.20 6.49 -20.84
CA ARG A 70 -8.18 6.31 -19.80
C ARG A 70 -8.84 6.31 -18.41
N ASP A 71 -8.55 5.28 -17.64
CA ASP A 71 -9.11 5.01 -16.32
C ASP A 71 -8.14 5.36 -15.16
N VAL A 72 -7.12 6.14 -15.45
CA VAL A 72 -6.11 6.61 -14.48
C VAL A 72 -5.83 8.08 -14.73
N ILE A 73 -5.80 8.86 -13.66
CA ILE A 73 -5.27 10.23 -13.64
C ILE A 73 -3.96 10.19 -12.88
N GLU A 74 -2.87 10.57 -13.55
CA GLU A 74 -1.54 10.70 -12.97
C GLU A 74 -1.06 12.12 -13.24
N LEU A 75 -0.65 12.81 -12.19
CA LEU A 75 0.01 14.10 -12.34
C LEU A 75 1.52 13.90 -12.50
N PRO A 76 2.21 14.84 -13.18
CA PRO A 76 3.66 14.86 -13.15
C PRO A 76 4.14 14.89 -11.70
N ILE A 77 5.10 14.03 -11.36
CA ILE A 77 5.72 14.02 -10.04
C ILE A 77 6.47 15.34 -9.89
N ASP A 78 6.17 16.08 -8.85
CA ASP A 78 7.00 17.18 -8.41
C ASP A 78 7.97 16.69 -7.30
N ASP A 79 8.81 17.58 -6.77
CA ASP A 79 9.95 17.24 -5.93
C ASP A 79 9.59 16.34 -4.73
N GLU A 80 8.35 16.35 -4.26
CA GLU A 80 7.93 15.63 -3.05
C GLU A 80 6.52 15.03 -3.11
N LEU A 81 5.76 15.24 -4.21
CA LEU A 81 4.35 14.87 -4.29
C LEU A 81 4.05 14.03 -5.53
N ASP A 82 3.67 12.80 -5.31
CA ASP A 82 3.20 11.84 -6.32
C ASP A 82 1.69 11.63 -6.16
N VAL A 83 0.90 12.07 -7.16
CA VAL A 83 -0.57 12.04 -7.15
C VAL A 83 -1.09 11.15 -8.26
N CYS A 84 -1.73 10.07 -7.90
CA CYS A 84 -2.29 9.11 -8.85
C CYS A 84 -3.68 8.64 -8.39
N GLY A 85 -4.63 8.60 -9.32
CA GLY A 85 -6.00 8.18 -9.07
C GLY A 85 -6.50 7.12 -10.03
N TRP A 86 -7.41 6.29 -9.53
CA TRP A 86 -8.10 5.26 -10.30
C TRP A 86 -9.58 5.60 -10.45
N GLU A 87 -10.06 5.39 -11.68
CA GLU A 87 -11.46 5.53 -12.02
C GLU A 87 -12.29 4.45 -11.30
N TRP A 88 -13.54 4.76 -10.98
CA TRP A 88 -14.43 3.95 -10.17
C TRP A 88 -14.61 2.51 -10.69
N ARG A 89 -14.91 2.30 -11.98
CA ARG A 89 -15.03 0.94 -12.55
C ARG A 89 -13.70 0.17 -12.50
N LYS A 90 -12.59 0.87 -12.69
CA LYS A 90 -11.26 0.28 -12.48
C LYS A 90 -11.08 -0.15 -11.03
N ALA A 91 -11.44 0.69 -10.08
CA ALA A 91 -11.36 0.39 -8.65
C ALA A 91 -12.21 -0.83 -8.27
N LEU A 92 -13.45 -0.89 -8.73
CA LEU A 92 -14.32 -2.06 -8.53
C LEU A 92 -13.77 -3.32 -9.23
N GLY A 93 -13.18 -3.19 -10.40
CA GLY A 93 -12.48 -4.27 -11.08
C GLY A 93 -11.27 -4.80 -10.29
N LEU A 94 -10.53 -3.91 -9.62
CA LEU A 94 -9.44 -4.29 -8.74
C LEU A 94 -9.94 -4.99 -7.48
N LEU A 95 -11.06 -4.54 -6.88
CA LEU A 95 -11.71 -5.23 -5.77
C LEU A 95 -12.15 -6.63 -6.18
N LYS A 96 -12.87 -6.74 -7.31
CA LYS A 96 -13.26 -8.02 -7.90
C LYS A 96 -12.08 -8.96 -8.13
N GLY A 97 -10.94 -8.40 -8.52
CA GLY A 97 -9.67 -9.13 -8.70
C GLY A 97 -8.96 -9.47 -7.38
N ALA A 98 -9.51 -9.05 -6.23
CA ALA A 98 -8.87 -9.16 -4.91
C ALA A 98 -7.49 -8.49 -4.88
N ASN A 99 -7.36 -7.31 -5.47
CA ASN A 99 -6.09 -6.59 -5.53
C ASN A 99 -5.70 -6.04 -4.15
N PRO A 100 -4.61 -6.52 -3.53
CA PRO A 100 -4.26 -6.10 -2.17
C PRO A 100 -3.87 -4.62 -2.06
N THR A 101 -3.27 -4.04 -3.10
CA THR A 101 -2.88 -2.62 -3.09
C THR A 101 -4.11 -1.72 -2.99
N PHE A 102 -5.19 -2.06 -3.71
CA PHE A 102 -6.44 -1.32 -3.62
C PHE A 102 -7.07 -1.43 -2.22
N ILE A 103 -7.08 -2.64 -1.66
CA ILE A 103 -7.60 -2.90 -0.32
C ILE A 103 -6.79 -2.13 0.73
N GLU A 104 -5.46 -2.06 0.59
CA GLU A 104 -4.60 -1.27 1.48
C GLU A 104 -4.92 0.23 1.43
N TRP A 105 -5.23 0.81 0.27
CA TRP A 105 -5.60 2.21 0.20
C TRP A 105 -6.80 2.52 1.10
N LEU A 106 -7.78 1.61 1.16
CA LEU A 106 -8.98 1.77 1.98
C LEU A 106 -8.72 1.64 3.49
N ASP A 107 -7.56 1.09 3.87
CA ASP A 107 -7.07 0.97 5.26
C ASP A 107 -6.04 2.05 5.62
N SER A 108 -5.83 3.05 4.77
CA SER A 108 -4.86 4.09 5.04
C SER A 108 -5.20 4.89 6.30
N PRO A 109 -4.21 5.09 7.21
CA PRO A 109 -4.41 5.89 8.42
C PRO A 109 -4.49 7.39 8.15
N VAL A 110 -4.14 7.83 6.93
CA VAL A 110 -4.14 9.24 6.54
C VAL A 110 -5.09 9.42 5.36
N VAL A 111 -6.24 10.02 5.64
CA VAL A 111 -7.27 10.31 4.64
C VAL A 111 -7.30 11.82 4.39
N TYR A 112 -7.30 12.23 3.13
CA TYR A 112 -7.39 13.62 2.69
C TYR A 112 -8.81 14.04 2.36
N GLN A 113 -9.56 13.16 1.72
CA GLN A 113 -10.94 13.36 1.30
C GLN A 113 -11.70 12.03 1.32
N GLU A 114 -12.95 12.02 1.77
CA GLU A 114 -13.77 10.80 1.84
C GLU A 114 -15.25 11.16 1.70
N ASP A 115 -15.92 10.49 0.77
CA ASP A 115 -17.37 10.34 0.78
C ASP A 115 -17.70 9.18 1.73
N GLU A 116 -18.04 9.51 2.96
CA GLU A 116 -18.19 8.53 4.05
C GLU A 116 -19.18 7.40 3.70
N THR A 117 -20.28 7.69 3.02
CA THR A 117 -21.27 6.70 2.65
C THR A 117 -20.72 5.71 1.63
N VAL A 118 -20.18 6.22 0.53
CA VAL A 118 -19.64 5.40 -0.57
C VAL A 118 -18.47 4.55 -0.09
N VAL A 119 -17.57 5.13 0.70
CA VAL A 119 -16.38 4.41 1.16
C VAL A 119 -16.72 3.38 2.25
N ALA A 120 -17.70 3.64 3.10
CA ALA A 120 -18.20 2.64 4.05
C ALA A 120 -18.80 1.42 3.34
N GLU A 121 -19.61 1.63 2.31
CA GLU A 121 -20.15 0.55 1.48
C GLU A 121 -19.03 -0.23 0.78
N LEU A 122 -18.05 0.47 0.20
CA LEU A 122 -16.90 -0.15 -0.46
C LEU A 122 -16.07 -1.00 0.51
N ARG A 123 -15.81 -0.50 1.72
CA ARG A 123 -15.11 -1.26 2.79
C ARG A 123 -15.91 -2.50 3.22
N ALA A 124 -17.23 -2.41 3.27
CA ALA A 124 -18.09 -3.54 3.63
C ALA A 124 -18.04 -4.69 2.59
N LEU A 125 -17.69 -4.41 1.35
CA LEU A 125 -17.52 -5.42 0.31
C LEU A 125 -16.21 -6.21 0.43
N ILE A 126 -15.18 -5.65 1.08
CA ILE A 126 -13.83 -6.25 1.13
C ILE A 126 -13.86 -7.72 1.59
N PRO A 127 -14.53 -8.11 2.70
CA PRO A 127 -14.50 -9.51 3.18
C PRO A 127 -15.00 -10.49 2.13
N ALA A 128 -16.02 -10.14 1.36
CA ALA A 128 -16.60 -11.01 0.33
C ALA A 128 -15.71 -11.15 -0.92
N TRP A 129 -14.84 -10.17 -1.17
CA TRP A 129 -13.98 -10.15 -2.37
C TRP A 129 -12.51 -10.45 -2.07
N PHE A 130 -12.11 -10.50 -0.80
CA PHE A 130 -10.73 -10.82 -0.41
C PHE A 130 -10.39 -12.27 -0.74
N SER A 131 -9.26 -12.49 -1.40
CA SER A 131 -8.72 -13.83 -1.70
C SER A 131 -7.38 -14.01 -0.98
N PRO A 132 -7.30 -14.88 0.03
CA PRO A 132 -6.04 -15.21 0.69
C PRO A 132 -4.98 -15.70 -0.28
N LEU A 133 -5.34 -16.57 -1.22
CA LEU A 133 -4.41 -17.10 -2.23
C LEU A 133 -3.80 -15.98 -3.08
N ARG A 134 -4.63 -15.07 -3.61
CA ARG A 134 -4.18 -13.97 -4.47
C ARG A 134 -3.37 -12.95 -3.70
N ALA A 135 -3.80 -12.58 -2.50
CA ALA A 135 -3.09 -11.66 -1.63
C ALA A 135 -1.70 -12.20 -1.27
N ARG A 136 -1.62 -13.45 -0.87
CA ARG A 136 -0.35 -14.13 -0.57
C ARG A 136 0.62 -14.08 -1.76
N TRP A 137 0.17 -14.43 -2.95
CA TRP A 137 1.02 -14.42 -4.15
C TRP A 137 1.46 -13.01 -4.55
N HIS A 138 0.58 -12.03 -4.41
CA HIS A 138 0.89 -10.63 -4.67
C HIS A 138 2.03 -10.15 -3.76
N TYR A 139 1.89 -10.33 -2.45
CA TYR A 139 2.89 -9.90 -1.48
C TYR A 139 4.21 -10.65 -1.63
N TYR A 140 4.16 -11.95 -1.80
CA TYR A 140 5.37 -12.75 -2.04
C TYR A 140 6.11 -12.32 -3.30
N SER A 141 5.41 -12.13 -4.40
CA SER A 141 6.00 -11.69 -5.68
C SER A 141 6.62 -10.30 -5.56
N MET A 142 5.96 -9.39 -4.85
CA MET A 142 6.48 -8.05 -4.55
C MET A 142 7.78 -8.13 -3.74
N ALA A 143 7.79 -8.90 -2.67
CA ALA A 143 8.97 -9.09 -1.84
C ALA A 143 10.14 -9.68 -2.62
N ARG A 144 9.89 -10.74 -3.40
CA ARG A 144 10.89 -11.39 -4.24
C ARG A 144 11.49 -10.45 -5.29
N LYS A 145 10.64 -9.65 -5.95
CA LYS A 145 11.08 -8.64 -6.93
C LYS A 145 11.98 -7.59 -6.26
N ASN A 146 11.56 -7.06 -5.13
CA ASN A 146 12.32 -6.05 -4.39
C ASN A 146 13.64 -6.60 -3.83
N PHE A 147 13.64 -7.82 -3.29
CA PHE A 147 14.85 -8.46 -2.80
C PHE A 147 15.89 -8.62 -3.91
N ARG A 148 15.47 -9.12 -5.08
CA ARG A 148 16.35 -9.29 -6.24
C ARG A 148 16.85 -7.97 -6.80
N GLY A 149 16.01 -6.93 -6.78
CA GLY A 149 16.35 -5.62 -7.35
C GLY A 149 17.25 -4.77 -6.46
N TYR A 150 17.16 -4.93 -5.14
CA TYR A 150 17.76 -3.94 -4.23
C TYR A 150 18.71 -4.47 -3.17
N LEU A 151 18.66 -5.77 -2.82
CA LEU A 151 19.39 -6.30 -1.67
C LEU A 151 20.53 -7.27 -2.05
N GLN A 152 21.07 -7.20 -3.27
CA GLN A 152 22.11 -8.13 -3.73
C GLN A 152 23.54 -7.62 -3.47
N GLY A 153 23.77 -6.31 -3.48
CA GLY A 153 25.10 -5.70 -3.27
C GLY A 153 25.62 -5.85 -1.84
N GLU A 154 26.92 -5.66 -1.61
CA GLU A 154 27.52 -5.61 -0.27
C GLU A 154 27.02 -4.38 0.52
N THR A 155 26.83 -3.27 -0.17
CA THR A 155 26.20 -2.06 0.36
C THR A 155 24.83 -1.93 -0.27
N VAL A 156 23.80 -1.71 0.55
CA VAL A 156 22.41 -1.65 0.13
C VAL A 156 21.74 -0.37 0.64
N ARG A 157 20.74 0.09 -0.08
CA ARG A 157 19.91 1.19 0.39
C ARG A 157 19.00 0.68 1.52
N LEU A 158 19.24 1.15 2.75
CA LEU A 158 18.66 0.57 3.96
C LEU A 158 17.14 0.56 3.98
N LYS A 159 16.48 1.59 3.45
CA LYS A 159 15.02 1.62 3.34
C LYS A 159 14.43 0.45 2.54
N LYS A 160 15.21 -0.13 1.62
CA LYS A 160 14.74 -1.23 0.77
C LYS A 160 14.53 -2.55 1.54
N TYR A 161 15.08 -2.68 2.73
CA TYR A 161 14.73 -3.78 3.62
C TYR A 161 13.23 -3.79 3.94
N PHE A 162 12.62 -2.63 4.20
CA PHE A 162 11.18 -2.55 4.49
C PHE A 162 10.30 -2.87 3.29
N TYR A 163 10.77 -2.58 2.07
CA TYR A 163 10.08 -2.94 0.83
C TYR A 163 10.06 -4.45 0.56
N VAL A 164 10.90 -5.20 1.26
CA VAL A 164 10.90 -6.69 1.23
C VAL A 164 10.22 -7.25 2.47
N LEU A 165 10.56 -6.74 3.65
CA LEU A 165 10.06 -7.25 4.93
C LEU A 165 8.53 -7.08 5.05
N ARG A 166 8.02 -5.87 4.75
CA ARG A 166 6.59 -5.59 4.88
C ARG A 166 5.73 -6.57 4.07
N PRO A 167 5.93 -6.75 2.77
CA PRO A 167 5.14 -7.73 2.02
C PRO A 167 5.37 -9.17 2.46
N LEU A 168 6.54 -9.57 2.94
CA LEU A 168 6.73 -10.91 3.52
C LEU A 168 5.91 -11.10 4.80
N LEU A 169 5.86 -10.10 5.68
CA LEU A 169 5.02 -10.15 6.88
C LEU A 169 3.53 -10.17 6.52
N ALA A 170 3.11 -9.42 5.49
CA ALA A 170 1.74 -9.48 4.98
C ALA A 170 1.40 -10.87 4.39
N ALA A 171 2.31 -11.49 3.66
CA ALA A 171 2.12 -12.86 3.17
C ALA A 171 1.96 -13.86 4.33
N ARG A 172 2.81 -13.77 5.37
CA ARG A 172 2.69 -14.59 6.60
C ARG A 172 1.38 -14.35 7.33
N TRP A 173 0.92 -13.11 7.39
CA TRP A 173 -0.37 -12.75 7.99
C TRP A 173 -1.52 -13.50 7.32
N VAL A 174 -1.53 -13.49 5.98
CA VAL A 174 -2.52 -14.24 5.20
C VAL A 174 -2.40 -15.74 5.39
N GLU A 175 -1.18 -16.28 5.37
CA GLU A 175 -0.90 -17.71 5.58
C GLU A 175 -1.36 -18.18 6.97
N ALA A 176 -1.30 -17.30 7.96
CA ALA A 176 -1.80 -17.56 9.32
C ALA A 176 -3.33 -17.45 9.47
N GLY A 177 -4.07 -17.20 8.38
CA GLY A 177 -5.53 -17.09 8.40
C GLY A 177 -6.06 -15.84 9.09
N LYS A 178 -5.25 -14.79 9.24
CA LYS A 178 -5.63 -13.56 9.95
C LYS A 178 -6.46 -12.57 9.09
N GLY A 179 -6.86 -12.97 7.88
CA GLY A 179 -7.64 -12.15 6.97
C GLY A 179 -6.79 -11.09 6.25
N VAL A 180 -7.39 -9.93 6.00
CA VAL A 180 -6.73 -8.81 5.32
C VAL A 180 -5.56 -8.28 6.15
N PRO A 181 -4.34 -8.21 5.59
CA PRO A 181 -3.20 -7.64 6.29
C PRO A 181 -3.41 -6.13 6.52
N PRO A 182 -3.09 -5.61 7.71
CA PRO A 182 -3.16 -4.18 7.97
C PRO A 182 -2.14 -3.41 7.15
N MET A 183 -2.49 -2.19 6.75
CA MET A 183 -1.57 -1.31 6.03
C MET A 183 -0.40 -0.88 6.89
N ARG A 184 -0.63 -0.62 8.19
CA ARG A 184 0.39 -0.16 9.13
C ARG A 184 1.41 -1.23 9.43
N PHE A 185 2.68 -0.91 9.21
CA PHE A 185 3.80 -1.83 9.47
C PHE A 185 3.91 -2.24 10.94
N ALA A 186 3.65 -1.33 11.87
CA ALA A 186 3.68 -1.63 13.30
C ALA A 186 2.69 -2.73 13.69
N GLU A 187 1.51 -2.76 13.07
CA GLU A 187 0.48 -3.79 13.31
C GLU A 187 0.91 -5.14 12.72
N LEU A 188 1.45 -5.14 11.48
CA LEU A 188 2.03 -6.34 10.87
C LEU A 188 3.15 -6.91 11.75
N LEU A 189 4.02 -6.05 12.24
CA LEU A 189 5.16 -6.43 13.06
C LEU A 189 4.73 -6.97 14.43
N ALA A 190 3.71 -6.36 15.05
CA ALA A 190 3.13 -6.82 16.32
C ALA A 190 2.42 -8.17 16.18
N GLY A 191 1.77 -8.40 15.04
CA GLY A 191 1.10 -9.66 14.73
C GLY A 191 2.03 -10.77 14.22
N SER A 192 3.34 -10.54 14.14
CA SER A 192 4.33 -11.49 13.63
C SER A 192 5.15 -12.09 14.75
N GLU A 193 5.32 -13.42 14.71
CA GLU A 193 6.21 -14.14 15.63
C GLU A 193 7.66 -14.03 15.12
N LEU A 194 8.43 -13.13 15.70
CA LEU A 194 9.84 -12.91 15.39
C LEU A 194 10.67 -13.11 16.66
N CYS A 195 11.85 -13.70 16.51
CA CYS A 195 12.77 -13.84 17.65
C CYS A 195 13.30 -12.45 18.09
N ALA A 196 13.60 -12.30 19.38
CA ALA A 196 14.00 -11.04 19.97
C ALA A 196 15.24 -10.38 19.28
N PRO A 197 16.30 -11.11 18.88
CA PRO A 197 17.43 -10.50 18.17
C PRO A 197 17.04 -9.91 16.80
N LEU A 198 16.20 -10.61 16.03
CA LEU A 198 15.72 -10.12 14.73
C LEU A 198 14.81 -8.89 14.92
N ARG A 199 13.95 -8.93 15.93
CA ARG A 199 13.10 -7.78 16.25
C ARG A 199 13.93 -6.55 16.61
N ALA A 200 14.97 -6.70 17.42
CA ALA A 200 15.87 -5.60 17.78
C ALA A 200 16.61 -5.03 16.56
N GLU A 201 17.02 -5.87 15.61
CA GLU A 201 17.66 -5.39 14.37
C GLU A 201 16.67 -4.61 13.48
N ILE A 202 15.40 -5.04 13.41
CA ILE A 202 14.35 -4.33 12.69
C ILE A 202 14.06 -2.98 13.35
N ASP A 203 13.92 -2.94 14.67
CA ASP A 203 13.65 -1.71 15.42
C ASP A 203 14.80 -0.69 15.26
N ALA A 204 16.05 -1.14 15.33
CA ALA A 204 17.22 -0.31 15.06
C ALA A 204 17.21 0.26 13.63
N LEU A 205 16.80 -0.55 12.64
CA LEU A 205 16.71 -0.11 11.26
C LEU A 205 15.57 0.90 11.06
N LEU A 206 14.45 0.75 11.78
CA LEU A 206 13.36 1.73 11.80
C LEU A 206 13.82 3.08 12.36
N GLU A 207 14.58 3.08 13.46
CA GLU A 207 15.14 4.30 14.00
C GLU A 207 16.06 5.03 13.02
N ILE A 208 16.91 4.27 12.33
CA ILE A 208 17.77 4.82 11.27
C ILE A 208 16.90 5.45 10.18
N LYS A 209 15.90 4.73 9.66
CA LYS A 209 15.00 5.22 8.60
C LYS A 209 14.26 6.49 9.02
N GLN A 210 13.84 6.60 10.28
CA GLN A 210 13.12 7.77 10.78
C GLN A 210 13.98 9.01 11.00
N ARG A 211 15.29 8.83 11.25
CA ARG A 211 16.24 9.93 11.53
C ARG A 211 17.04 10.32 10.31
N ALA A 212 17.42 9.35 9.50
CA ALA A 212 18.24 9.54 8.31
C ALA A 212 17.38 9.80 7.08
N GLY A 213 17.95 10.50 6.11
CA GLY A 213 17.31 10.72 4.82
C GLY A 213 17.06 9.41 4.04
N GLU A 214 16.19 9.50 3.07
CA GLU A 214 15.79 8.39 2.21
C GLU A 214 16.94 7.73 1.43
N ALA A 215 18.08 8.41 1.29
CA ALA A 215 19.23 7.98 0.50
C ALA A 215 20.26 7.15 1.28
N GLU A 216 20.01 6.79 2.56
CA GLU A 216 21.03 6.12 3.37
C GLU A 216 21.37 4.73 2.87
N TYR A 217 22.66 4.53 2.60
CA TYR A 217 23.28 3.26 2.26
C TYR A 217 24.06 2.71 3.45
N GLY A 218 24.10 1.41 3.59
CA GLY A 218 24.87 0.74 4.64
C GLY A 218 25.16 -0.72 4.29
N PRO A 219 25.97 -1.40 5.13
CA PRO A 219 26.21 -2.81 4.96
C PRO A 219 24.94 -3.63 5.16
N LYS A 220 24.93 -4.83 4.62
CA LYS A 220 23.85 -5.78 4.87
C LYS A 220 23.61 -5.97 6.37
N ARG A 221 22.36 -6.14 6.75
CA ARG A 221 21.92 -6.47 8.11
C ARG A 221 21.86 -8.00 8.23
N PRO A 222 22.78 -8.66 8.93
CA PRO A 222 22.97 -10.10 8.78
C PRO A 222 21.75 -10.92 9.17
N LEU A 223 21.13 -10.64 10.33
CA LEU A 223 19.97 -11.40 10.80
C LEU A 223 18.76 -11.15 9.94
N LEU A 224 18.48 -9.88 9.63
CA LEU A 224 17.34 -9.51 8.77
C LEU A 224 17.53 -10.06 7.37
N HIS A 225 18.75 -9.95 6.79
CA HIS A 225 19.00 -10.46 5.44
C HIS A 225 18.82 -11.98 5.36
N ALA A 226 19.35 -12.73 6.32
CA ALA A 226 19.17 -14.17 6.40
C ALA A 226 17.70 -14.56 6.58
N PHE A 227 16.97 -13.84 7.43
CA PHE A 227 15.52 -14.03 7.58
C PHE A 227 14.76 -13.83 6.26
N LEU A 228 15.03 -12.74 5.54
CA LEU A 228 14.37 -12.47 4.26
C LEU A 228 14.66 -13.57 3.23
N GLN A 229 15.90 -14.03 3.15
CA GLN A 229 16.28 -15.14 2.26
C GLN A 229 15.54 -16.43 2.63
N SER A 230 15.52 -16.79 3.91
CA SER A 230 14.82 -18.00 4.37
C SER A 230 13.33 -17.95 4.10
N GLU A 231 12.69 -16.79 4.30
CA GLU A 231 11.28 -16.59 4.01
C GLU A 231 10.96 -16.64 2.50
N LEU A 232 11.85 -16.13 1.67
CA LEU A 232 11.69 -16.23 0.21
C LEU A 232 11.78 -17.66 -0.27
N VAL A 233 12.71 -18.47 0.28
CA VAL A 233 12.81 -19.91 -0.02
C VAL A 233 11.57 -20.65 0.50
N ARG A 234 11.18 -20.44 1.76
CA ARG A 234 9.96 -21.02 2.34
C ARG A 234 8.74 -20.72 1.50
N GLY A 235 8.64 -19.50 1.02
CA GLY A 235 7.51 -19.00 0.25
C GLY A 235 7.40 -19.55 -1.18
N GLU A 236 8.39 -20.27 -1.71
CA GLU A 236 8.29 -20.92 -3.03
C GLU A 236 7.21 -22.01 -3.06
N VAL A 237 6.98 -22.66 -1.91
CA VAL A 237 5.92 -23.66 -1.75
C VAL A 237 4.89 -23.12 -0.77
N PRO A 238 3.81 -22.51 -1.27
CA PRO A 238 2.78 -21.94 -0.40
C PRO A 238 1.96 -23.03 0.29
N PRO A 239 1.39 -22.74 1.47
CA PRO A 239 0.33 -23.58 2.03
C PRO A 239 -0.91 -23.54 1.12
N VAL A 240 -1.79 -24.50 1.30
CA VAL A 240 -3.10 -24.49 0.63
C VAL A 240 -3.93 -23.36 1.19
N LEU A 241 -4.27 -22.39 0.35
CA LEU A 241 -5.08 -21.22 0.72
C LEU A 241 -6.33 -21.16 -0.16
N PRO A 242 -7.47 -20.73 0.40
CA PRO A 242 -8.69 -20.58 -0.38
C PRO A 242 -8.58 -19.42 -1.38
N ASP A 243 -9.12 -19.62 -2.58
CA ASP A 243 -9.39 -18.55 -3.57
C ASP A 243 -10.90 -18.30 -3.69
N SER A 244 -11.69 -18.86 -2.78
CA SER A 244 -13.14 -18.64 -2.75
C SER A 244 -13.44 -17.19 -2.41
N ARG A 245 -14.18 -16.53 -3.31
CA ARG A 245 -14.74 -15.20 -3.14
C ARG A 245 -16.25 -15.35 -3.16
N GLU A 246 -16.90 -14.87 -2.10
CA GLU A 246 -18.35 -14.99 -1.92
C GLU A 246 -19.11 -13.80 -2.51
N GLY A 247 -18.39 -12.80 -3.02
CA GLY A 247 -18.97 -11.57 -3.56
C GLY A 247 -19.85 -11.83 -4.80
N ASN A 248 -21.03 -11.21 -4.81
CA ASN A 248 -21.93 -11.22 -5.94
C ASN A 248 -21.63 -10.02 -6.84
N LEU A 249 -21.56 -10.22 -8.16
CA LEU A 249 -21.33 -9.13 -9.13
C LEU A 249 -22.37 -8.01 -9.01
N LYS A 250 -23.61 -8.33 -8.61
CA LYS A 250 -24.66 -7.33 -8.38
C LYS A 250 -24.37 -6.36 -7.23
N ASP A 251 -23.48 -6.75 -6.31
CA ASP A 251 -23.07 -5.90 -5.21
C ASP A 251 -22.06 -4.82 -5.66
N LEU A 252 -21.53 -4.95 -6.88
CA LEU A 252 -20.59 -4.00 -7.49
C LEU A 252 -21.28 -3.05 -8.49
N ASP A 253 -22.52 -3.34 -8.89
CA ASP A 253 -23.32 -2.52 -9.81
C ASP A 253 -24.05 -1.40 -9.07
#